data_168503c55be61fd4472df685c23c09e4
#
_entry.id   168503c55be61fd4472df685c23c09e4
#
_cell.length_a   1.000
_cell.length_b   1.000
_cell.length_c   1.000
_cell.angle_alpha   90.00
_cell.angle_beta   90.00
_cell.angle_gamma   90.00
#
_symmetry.space_group_name_H-M   'P 1'
#
loop_
_entity.id
_entity.type
_entity.pdbx_description
1 polymer ?
#
loop_
_entity_poly.entity_id
_entity_poly.type
_entity_poly.pdbx_seq_one_letter_code
_entity_poly.pdbx_strand_id
1 'polypeptide(L)'
;MCGIVGIVGHSQVAPLIVDALKRLEYRGYDSAGVATVEHGELGRRRAEGKLVNLERRLKEEPLEGTIGIGHTRWATHGVPNETNAHPHFSDGVAIVHNGIIENFAELRDELTRDGYKFASQTDTEVVAHLVARELARGLKPVEAAHAALKRLSGAFALAIMFKGDEDLIVGARNGPPLAVGHGDGEMFLGSDAIALAPFTNSITYLEDGDWAVVRRDGVTIYDIDGNKVDRKRQQSLSTSFMVDKGNRRHFMEKEIHEQPEVISHTLAHYVDFVSGVSKPLDLPFDFARIGRLALSACGTAYLAGLISKYWFERYARLPVDIDVASEFRYREMPLSANDAAFFISQSGETADTLASLRYCRQAGMKIGAVVNVRESTMARESDVVLPTLAGPEIGVASTKAFTCQLSVLAALAVRAGVARGTISRDHEKQLVRELSEAPRFATQVLKLDEQIERISRELSRYKDVLYLGRDTNFPLAMEGALKLKEISYIHAEGYAGGELKHGPIALIDENMPVIVIAPHDRIFEKTVSNMQEVAARGGKIILITDAKGAAQAGIKTMETIILPEVPEIIAPIIYALPIQMLAYFTAVFMGTDVDQPRNLAK
;
A
#
# COMPACT_ATOMS: atom_id res chain seq x y z
N MET A 1 -2.65 5.95 -5.95
CA MET A 1 -1.52 6.91 -6.16
C MET A 1 -1.11 6.89 -7.63
N CYS A 2 -0.49 7.95 -8.13
CA CYS A 2 0.00 8.01 -9.52
C CYS A 2 1.46 7.55 -9.64
N GLY A 3 1.93 7.34 -10.90
CA GLY A 3 3.31 7.00 -11.19
C GLY A 3 3.98 8.03 -12.10
N ILE A 4 5.19 8.47 -11.74
CA ILE A 4 6.03 9.37 -12.55
C ILE A 4 7.29 8.63 -12.98
N VAL A 5 7.68 8.84 -14.25
CA VAL A 5 8.98 8.45 -14.81
C VAL A 5 9.50 9.61 -15.66
N GLY A 6 10.79 9.96 -15.50
CA GLY A 6 11.51 10.89 -16.36
C GLY A 6 12.84 10.26 -16.78
N ILE A 7 13.26 10.45 -18.02
CA ILE A 7 14.53 9.94 -18.55
C ILE A 7 15.21 11.02 -19.37
N VAL A 8 16.48 11.26 -19.05
CA VAL A 8 17.42 12.05 -19.86
C VAL A 8 18.50 11.08 -20.33
N GLY A 9 18.40 10.59 -21.57
CA GLY A 9 19.19 9.47 -22.07
C GLY A 9 19.82 9.70 -23.45
N HIS A 10 20.39 8.64 -24.00
CA HIS A 10 21.06 8.65 -25.31
C HIS A 10 20.25 7.99 -26.43
N SER A 11 19.25 7.19 -26.08
CA SER A 11 18.37 6.47 -27.01
C SER A 11 16.93 7.01 -26.95
N GLN A 12 16.05 6.54 -27.82
CA GLN A 12 14.62 6.87 -27.76
C GLN A 12 14.04 6.46 -26.42
N VAL A 13 13.48 7.42 -25.68
CA VAL A 13 13.05 7.20 -24.29
C VAL A 13 11.57 6.77 -24.16
N ALA A 14 10.72 7.00 -25.16
CA ALA A 14 9.30 6.70 -25.02
C ALA A 14 9.03 5.21 -24.74
N PRO A 15 9.66 4.22 -25.40
CA PRO A 15 9.51 2.80 -25.05
C PRO A 15 10.04 2.47 -23.65
N LEU A 16 11.14 3.08 -23.24
CA LEU A 16 11.76 2.88 -21.91
C LEU A 16 10.86 3.42 -20.80
N ILE A 17 10.28 4.59 -21.02
CA ILE A 17 9.32 5.20 -20.09
C ILE A 17 8.09 4.29 -19.92
N VAL A 18 7.56 3.76 -21.01
CA VAL A 18 6.42 2.84 -20.94
C VAL A 18 6.76 1.57 -20.18
N ASP A 19 7.96 0.99 -20.40
CA ASP A 19 8.39 -0.19 -19.63
C ASP A 19 8.55 0.11 -18.14
N ALA A 20 9.07 1.27 -17.79
CA ALA A 20 9.15 1.73 -16.39
C ALA A 20 7.75 1.99 -15.78
N LEU A 21 6.83 2.59 -16.55
CA LEU A 21 5.45 2.84 -16.11
C LEU A 21 4.66 1.55 -15.88
N LYS A 22 4.93 0.44 -16.59
CA LYS A 22 4.32 -0.87 -16.32
C LYS A 22 4.55 -1.31 -14.86
N ARG A 23 5.71 -0.97 -14.31
CA ARG A 23 6.08 -1.29 -12.92
C ARG A 23 5.39 -0.40 -11.90
N LEU A 24 4.76 0.70 -12.34
CA LEU A 24 3.98 1.64 -11.53
C LEU A 24 2.47 1.56 -11.80
N GLU A 25 2.03 0.76 -12.78
CA GLU A 25 0.63 0.72 -13.20
C GLU A 25 -0.31 0.32 -12.04
N TYR A 26 0.15 -0.52 -11.11
CA TYR A 26 -0.60 -0.86 -9.90
C TYR A 26 -0.95 0.34 -9.02
N ARG A 27 -0.23 1.47 -9.16
CA ARG A 27 -0.50 2.72 -8.43
C ARG A 27 -1.58 3.59 -9.07
N GLY A 28 -1.85 3.42 -10.37
CA GLY A 28 -2.88 4.18 -11.09
C GLY A 28 -2.98 3.73 -12.53
N TYR A 29 -4.20 3.54 -13.02
CA TYR A 29 -4.48 2.99 -14.35
C TYR A 29 -5.75 3.59 -14.99
N ASP A 30 -6.16 4.77 -14.54
CA ASP A 30 -7.31 5.50 -15.10
C ASP A 30 -6.97 6.16 -16.44
N SER A 31 -5.73 6.56 -16.59
CA SER A 31 -5.17 7.07 -17.82
C SER A 31 -3.64 7.09 -17.74
N ALA A 32 -2.99 7.15 -18.89
CA ALA A 32 -1.54 7.23 -18.98
C ALA A 32 -1.10 8.14 -20.13
N GLY A 33 0.14 8.62 -20.06
CA GLY A 33 0.71 9.37 -21.17
C GLY A 33 2.21 9.58 -21.04
N VAL A 34 2.81 9.93 -22.18
CA VAL A 34 4.23 10.21 -22.37
C VAL A 34 4.38 11.50 -23.16
N ALA A 35 5.38 12.30 -22.82
CA ALA A 35 5.87 13.40 -23.62
C ALA A 35 7.37 13.28 -23.82
N THR A 36 7.85 13.71 -25.01
CA THR A 36 9.27 13.79 -25.34
C THR A 36 9.59 15.14 -25.97
N VAL A 37 10.87 15.52 -25.96
CA VAL A 37 11.37 16.62 -26.78
C VAL A 37 12.15 16.02 -27.94
N GLU A 38 11.80 16.42 -29.15
CA GLU A 38 12.44 15.99 -30.40
C GLU A 38 12.64 17.19 -31.32
N HIS A 39 13.86 17.41 -31.79
CA HIS A 39 14.22 18.57 -32.62
C HIS A 39 13.77 19.91 -32.01
N GLY A 40 13.83 19.99 -30.65
CA GLY A 40 13.41 21.15 -29.89
C GLY A 40 11.90 21.29 -29.71
N GLU A 41 11.08 20.42 -30.29
CA GLU A 41 9.61 20.47 -30.16
C GLU A 41 9.10 19.44 -29.15
N LEU A 42 8.00 19.80 -28.42
CA LEU A 42 7.33 18.91 -27.49
C LEU A 42 6.28 18.06 -28.20
N GLY A 43 6.47 16.74 -28.15
CA GLY A 43 5.47 15.76 -28.55
C GLY A 43 4.83 15.06 -27.36
N ARG A 44 3.53 14.68 -27.44
CA ARG A 44 2.90 13.84 -26.42
C ARG A 44 1.91 12.85 -26.99
N ARG A 45 1.74 11.72 -26.28
CA ARG A 45 0.64 10.75 -26.48
C ARG A 45 0.01 10.45 -25.14
N ARG A 46 -1.31 10.39 -25.12
CA ARG A 46 -2.10 10.08 -23.94
C ARG A 46 -3.18 9.08 -24.30
N ALA A 47 -3.58 8.27 -23.34
CA ALA A 47 -4.69 7.33 -23.49
C ALA A 47 -5.49 7.22 -22.19
N GLU A 48 -6.79 7.04 -22.32
CA GLU A 48 -7.66 6.66 -21.22
C GLU A 48 -7.51 5.18 -20.89
N GLY A 49 -7.67 4.81 -19.61
CA GLY A 49 -7.59 3.44 -19.12
C GLY A 49 -6.16 2.94 -18.97
N LYS A 50 -6.00 1.62 -19.05
CA LYS A 50 -4.73 0.93 -18.80
C LYS A 50 -3.62 1.31 -19.79
N LEU A 51 -2.38 1.13 -19.33
CA LEU A 51 -1.16 1.47 -20.07
C LEU A 51 -1.08 0.80 -21.45
N VAL A 52 -1.69 -0.37 -21.64
CA VAL A 52 -1.77 -1.05 -22.95
C VAL A 52 -2.44 -0.19 -24.02
N ASN A 53 -3.34 0.72 -23.66
CA ASN A 53 -3.98 1.65 -24.60
C ASN A 53 -2.97 2.71 -25.08
N LEU A 54 -2.13 3.21 -24.18
CA LEU A 54 -1.02 4.11 -24.53
C LEU A 54 0.02 3.42 -25.40
N GLU A 55 0.37 2.15 -25.10
CA GLU A 55 1.29 1.37 -25.94
C GLU A 55 0.78 1.21 -27.37
N ARG A 56 -0.51 0.95 -27.54
CA ARG A 56 -1.13 0.85 -28.88
C ARG A 56 -1.00 2.18 -29.62
N ARG A 57 -1.32 3.27 -28.95
CA ARG A 57 -1.22 4.60 -29.53
C ARG A 57 0.22 4.98 -29.92
N LEU A 58 1.20 4.65 -29.10
CA LEU A 58 2.61 4.90 -29.39
C LEU A 58 3.16 4.03 -30.56
N LYS A 59 2.56 2.86 -30.81
CA LYS A 59 2.89 2.06 -32.00
C LYS A 59 2.34 2.68 -33.27
N GLU A 60 1.16 3.30 -33.22
CA GLU A 60 0.51 3.98 -34.36
C GLU A 60 1.12 5.35 -34.63
N GLU A 61 1.43 6.08 -33.57
CA GLU A 61 1.99 7.43 -33.60
C GLU A 61 3.22 7.51 -32.66
N PRO A 62 4.40 7.07 -33.12
CA PRO A 62 5.61 7.07 -32.31
C PRO A 62 5.99 8.46 -31.77
N LEU A 63 6.69 8.47 -30.66
CA LEU A 63 7.43 9.62 -30.15
C LEU A 63 8.92 9.28 -30.20
N GLU A 64 9.67 10.11 -30.87
CA GLU A 64 11.13 10.02 -30.98
C GLU A 64 11.74 11.11 -30.12
N GLY A 65 12.76 10.85 -29.39
CA GLY A 65 13.40 11.80 -28.52
C GLY A 65 14.21 11.09 -27.45
N THR A 66 15.28 11.72 -27.01
CA THR A 66 16.20 11.16 -26.01
C THR A 66 15.95 11.70 -24.61
N ILE A 67 14.94 12.55 -24.45
CA ILE A 67 14.44 13.05 -23.18
C ILE A 67 12.92 12.92 -23.15
N GLY A 68 12.37 12.52 -22.01
CA GLY A 68 10.93 12.37 -21.87
C GLY A 68 10.47 12.24 -20.43
N ILE A 69 9.17 12.51 -20.25
CA ILE A 69 8.45 12.28 -19.01
C ILE A 69 7.19 11.45 -19.27
N GLY A 70 6.85 10.58 -18.36
CA GLY A 70 5.67 9.74 -18.44
C GLY A 70 4.92 9.62 -17.12
N HIS A 71 3.64 9.25 -17.22
CA HIS A 71 2.74 9.23 -16.09
C HIS A 71 1.69 8.13 -16.20
N THR A 72 1.38 7.47 -15.10
CA THR A 72 0.16 6.69 -14.89
C THR A 72 -0.70 7.39 -13.84
N ARG A 73 -1.97 7.64 -14.17
CA ARG A 73 -2.85 8.50 -13.38
C ARG A 73 -3.83 7.69 -12.57
N TRP A 74 -4.01 8.12 -11.33
CA TRP A 74 -5.15 7.87 -10.49
C TRP A 74 -5.89 9.19 -10.29
N ALA A 75 -7.11 9.30 -10.82
CA ALA A 75 -7.83 10.57 -10.88
C ALA A 75 -8.27 11.05 -9.49
N THR A 76 -7.82 12.24 -9.10
CA THR A 76 -8.28 12.99 -7.93
C THR A 76 -9.14 14.19 -8.34
N HIS A 77 -8.77 14.88 -9.41
CA HIS A 77 -9.47 16.03 -9.98
C HIS A 77 -9.76 15.81 -11.48
N GLY A 78 -10.99 15.98 -11.88
CA GLY A 78 -11.46 15.75 -13.26
C GLY A 78 -11.66 14.27 -13.59
N VAL A 79 -12.63 13.99 -14.45
CA VAL A 79 -12.99 12.63 -14.87
C VAL A 79 -11.83 11.92 -15.57
N PRO A 80 -11.69 10.58 -15.45
CA PRO A 80 -10.70 9.82 -16.20
C PRO A 80 -11.05 9.86 -17.70
N ASN A 81 -10.29 10.66 -18.45
CA ASN A 81 -10.36 10.75 -19.90
C ASN A 81 -9.02 11.26 -20.46
N GLU A 82 -8.86 11.25 -21.78
CA GLU A 82 -7.63 11.68 -22.43
C GLU A 82 -7.30 13.16 -22.17
N THR A 83 -8.29 14.04 -22.06
CA THR A 83 -8.07 15.49 -21.82
C THR A 83 -7.43 15.74 -20.45
N ASN A 84 -7.84 14.98 -19.44
CA ASN A 84 -7.34 15.07 -18.07
C ASN A 84 -6.11 14.17 -17.81
N ALA A 85 -5.70 13.35 -18.78
CA ALA A 85 -4.48 12.55 -18.68
C ALA A 85 -3.22 13.43 -18.74
N HIS A 86 -2.22 13.09 -17.95
CA HIS A 86 -0.89 13.71 -18.03
C HIS A 86 -0.09 13.12 -19.22
N PRO A 87 0.91 13.84 -19.75
CA PRO A 87 1.39 15.20 -19.40
C PRO A 87 0.46 16.31 -19.85
N HIS A 88 0.44 17.41 -19.06
CA HIS A 88 -0.18 18.67 -19.47
C HIS A 88 0.82 19.60 -20.14
N PHE A 89 0.35 20.37 -21.12
CA PHE A 89 1.17 21.31 -21.91
C PHE A 89 0.70 22.75 -21.72
N SER A 90 1.64 23.68 -21.66
CA SER A 90 1.41 25.12 -21.76
C SER A 90 2.65 25.77 -22.36
N ASP A 91 2.48 26.57 -23.43
CA ASP A 91 3.48 27.46 -24.04
C ASP A 91 4.95 27.07 -23.84
N GLY A 92 5.32 25.90 -24.36
CA GLY A 92 6.70 25.41 -24.27
C GLY A 92 7.05 24.62 -22.99
N VAL A 93 6.07 24.26 -22.18
CA VAL A 93 6.24 23.46 -20.95
C VAL A 93 5.43 22.18 -21.03
N ALA A 94 6.02 21.08 -20.61
CA ALA A 94 5.35 19.79 -20.39
C ALA A 94 5.53 19.36 -18.92
N ILE A 95 4.44 18.90 -18.28
CA ILE A 95 4.47 18.55 -16.87
C ILE A 95 3.66 17.30 -16.54
N VAL A 96 4.17 16.50 -15.60
CA VAL A 96 3.46 15.43 -14.92
C VAL A 96 3.47 15.67 -13.41
N HIS A 97 2.43 15.20 -12.71
CA HIS A 97 2.20 15.50 -11.31
C HIS A 97 1.56 14.32 -10.58
N ASN A 98 2.08 14.01 -9.40
CA ASN A 98 1.44 13.16 -8.39
C ASN A 98 1.08 14.03 -7.19
N GLY A 99 -0.13 13.94 -6.67
CA GLY A 99 -0.57 14.66 -5.48
C GLY A 99 -1.73 15.61 -5.73
N ILE A 100 -1.81 16.67 -4.94
CA ILE A 100 -2.86 17.70 -5.01
C ILE A 100 -2.24 19.07 -4.77
N ILE A 101 -2.48 20.00 -5.67
CA ILE A 101 -2.18 21.43 -5.51
C ILE A 101 -3.37 22.09 -4.82
N GLU A 102 -3.27 22.31 -3.51
CA GLU A 102 -4.40 22.77 -2.68
C GLU A 102 -4.89 24.18 -3.06
N ASN A 103 -3.97 25.06 -3.45
CA ASN A 103 -4.32 26.43 -3.87
C ASN A 103 -4.58 26.57 -5.37
N PHE A 104 -4.90 25.45 -6.07
CA PHE A 104 -5.11 25.47 -7.53
C PHE A 104 -6.23 26.38 -7.98
N ALA A 105 -7.30 26.53 -7.20
CA ALA A 105 -8.45 27.37 -7.55
C ALA A 105 -8.05 28.86 -7.64
N GLU A 106 -7.30 29.35 -6.64
CA GLU A 106 -6.79 30.73 -6.61
C GLU A 106 -5.83 31.00 -7.78
N LEU A 107 -4.91 30.04 -8.03
CA LEU A 107 -3.95 30.13 -9.12
C LEU A 107 -4.65 30.08 -10.49
N ARG A 108 -5.68 29.28 -10.63
CA ARG A 108 -6.48 29.18 -11.86
C ARG A 108 -7.20 30.49 -12.16
N ASP A 109 -7.80 31.12 -11.15
CA ASP A 109 -8.48 32.41 -11.30
C ASP A 109 -7.49 33.53 -11.68
N GLU A 110 -6.31 33.53 -11.10
CA GLU A 110 -5.23 34.47 -11.44
C GLU A 110 -4.78 34.30 -12.89
N LEU A 111 -4.42 33.07 -13.28
CA LEU A 111 -3.93 32.76 -14.62
C LEU A 111 -5.00 32.98 -15.70
N THR A 112 -6.27 32.77 -15.38
CA THR A 112 -7.38 33.08 -16.28
C THR A 112 -7.47 34.59 -16.53
N ARG A 113 -7.27 35.43 -15.51
CA ARG A 113 -7.18 36.90 -15.65
C ARG A 113 -5.98 37.34 -16.48
N ASP A 114 -4.85 36.58 -16.39
CA ASP A 114 -3.66 36.78 -17.20
C ASP A 114 -3.83 36.30 -18.67
N GLY A 115 -5.00 35.70 -19.01
CA GLY A 115 -5.35 35.29 -20.38
C GLY A 115 -5.07 33.81 -20.68
N TYR A 116 -4.62 33.00 -19.73
CA TYR A 116 -4.40 31.57 -19.93
C TYR A 116 -5.74 30.81 -20.03
N LYS A 117 -5.81 29.86 -20.98
CA LYS A 117 -6.98 29.02 -21.21
C LYS A 117 -6.72 27.61 -20.73
N PHE A 118 -7.57 27.14 -19.84
CA PHE A 118 -7.50 25.80 -19.30
C PHE A 118 -8.24 24.79 -20.18
N ALA A 119 -7.55 23.75 -20.62
CA ALA A 119 -8.12 22.67 -21.42
C ALA A 119 -8.62 21.51 -20.55
N SER A 120 -8.05 21.33 -19.36
CA SER A 120 -8.39 20.23 -18.45
C SER A 120 -9.11 20.70 -17.20
N GLN A 121 -9.61 19.72 -16.45
CA GLN A 121 -10.23 19.91 -15.13
C GLN A 121 -9.24 19.63 -13.99
N THR A 122 -7.97 19.38 -14.31
CA THR A 122 -6.96 18.99 -13.31
C THR A 122 -6.38 20.21 -12.61
N ASP A 123 -5.94 19.99 -11.38
CA ASP A 123 -5.13 20.94 -10.61
C ASP A 123 -3.71 21.10 -11.21
N THR A 124 -3.24 20.11 -11.94
CA THR A 124 -1.88 20.08 -12.53
C THR A 124 -1.67 21.15 -13.60
N GLU A 125 -2.68 21.48 -14.39
CA GLU A 125 -2.56 22.42 -15.50
C GLU A 125 -2.18 23.83 -15.03
N VAL A 126 -2.55 24.22 -13.79
CA VAL A 126 -2.13 25.51 -13.22
C VAL A 126 -0.59 25.61 -13.09
N VAL A 127 0.07 24.50 -12.81
CA VAL A 127 1.54 24.49 -12.67
C VAL A 127 2.21 24.70 -14.03
N ALA A 128 1.70 24.05 -15.09
CA ALA A 128 2.19 24.25 -16.44
C ALA A 128 2.07 25.74 -16.87
N HIS A 129 0.91 26.35 -16.61
CA HIS A 129 0.69 27.76 -16.92
C HIS A 129 1.54 28.70 -16.06
N LEU A 130 1.75 28.39 -14.76
CA LEU A 130 2.64 29.18 -13.92
C LEU A 130 4.07 29.21 -14.46
N VAL A 131 4.62 28.03 -14.81
CA VAL A 131 5.97 27.94 -15.38
C VAL A 131 6.05 28.66 -16.72
N ALA A 132 5.07 28.47 -17.59
CA ALA A 132 5.00 29.15 -18.89
C ALA A 132 4.94 30.69 -18.75
N ARG A 133 4.20 31.18 -17.75
CA ARG A 133 4.13 32.61 -17.44
C ARG A 133 5.50 33.17 -17.03
N GLU A 134 6.23 32.48 -16.19
CA GLU A 134 7.55 32.93 -15.76
C GLU A 134 8.56 32.89 -16.91
N LEU A 135 8.47 31.91 -17.83
CA LEU A 135 9.24 31.91 -19.09
C LEU A 135 8.89 33.13 -19.96
N ALA A 136 7.62 33.46 -20.11
CA ALA A 136 7.16 34.64 -20.87
C ALA A 136 7.63 35.97 -20.26
N ARG A 137 7.94 36.00 -18.95
CA ARG A 137 8.57 37.13 -18.25
C ARG A 137 10.08 37.20 -18.46
N GLY A 138 10.66 36.24 -19.18
CA GLY A 138 12.08 36.22 -19.53
C GLY A 138 12.98 35.43 -18.58
N LEU A 139 12.44 34.71 -17.61
CA LEU A 139 13.22 33.81 -16.78
C LEU A 139 13.70 32.58 -17.59
N LYS A 140 14.87 32.06 -17.25
CA LYS A 140 15.39 30.82 -17.82
C LYS A 140 14.58 29.61 -17.28
N PRO A 141 14.56 28.46 -17.99
CA PRO A 141 13.75 27.29 -17.61
C PRO A 141 13.86 26.87 -16.13
N VAL A 142 15.07 26.76 -15.60
CA VAL A 142 15.31 26.38 -14.19
C VAL A 142 14.79 27.44 -13.21
N GLU A 143 15.02 28.73 -13.52
CA GLU A 143 14.55 29.86 -12.69
C GLU A 143 13.01 29.97 -12.73
N ALA A 144 12.39 29.75 -13.90
CA ALA A 144 10.93 29.75 -14.08
C ALA A 144 10.26 28.60 -13.29
N ALA A 145 10.83 27.40 -13.33
CA ALA A 145 10.36 26.28 -12.52
C ALA A 145 10.43 26.61 -11.02
N HIS A 146 11.57 27.10 -10.51
CA HIS A 146 11.74 27.43 -9.10
C HIS A 146 10.76 28.55 -8.67
N ALA A 147 10.58 29.58 -9.47
CA ALA A 147 9.62 30.66 -9.19
C ALA A 147 8.18 30.13 -9.09
N ALA A 148 7.79 29.19 -9.96
CA ALA A 148 6.51 28.53 -9.90
C ALA A 148 6.35 27.64 -8.66
N LEU A 149 7.37 26.84 -8.30
CA LEU A 149 7.34 25.96 -7.13
C LEU A 149 7.07 26.72 -5.83
N LYS A 150 7.64 27.91 -5.65
CA LYS A 150 7.39 28.76 -4.46
C LYS A 150 5.95 29.24 -4.32
N ARG A 151 5.15 29.13 -5.37
CA ARG A 151 3.74 29.53 -5.40
C ARG A 151 2.79 28.40 -5.03
N LEU A 152 3.25 27.15 -5.05
CA LEU A 152 2.43 25.98 -4.84
C LEU A 152 2.23 25.71 -3.35
N SER A 153 1.00 25.31 -3.00
CA SER A 153 0.64 24.80 -1.68
C SER A 153 0.04 23.41 -1.85
N GLY A 154 0.31 22.51 -0.91
CA GLY A 154 -0.20 21.14 -0.93
C GLY A 154 0.89 20.08 -1.08
N ALA A 155 0.48 18.84 -1.36
CA ALA A 155 1.37 17.70 -1.51
C ALA A 155 1.55 17.36 -3.00
N PHE A 156 2.80 17.42 -3.49
CA PHE A 156 3.09 17.20 -4.91
C PHE A 156 4.47 16.54 -5.16
N ALA A 157 4.53 15.72 -6.22
CA ALA A 157 5.75 15.38 -6.92
C ALA A 157 5.59 15.73 -8.40
N LEU A 158 6.56 16.39 -8.97
CA LEU A 158 6.52 16.98 -10.31
C LEU A 158 7.70 16.55 -11.16
N ALA A 159 7.48 16.38 -12.48
CA ALA A 159 8.55 16.40 -13.47
C ALA A 159 8.16 17.35 -14.60
N ILE A 160 9.08 18.26 -14.93
CA ILE A 160 8.87 19.38 -15.86
C ILE A 160 9.91 19.32 -16.95
N MET A 161 9.47 19.38 -18.21
CA MET A 161 10.31 19.52 -19.41
C MET A 161 10.01 20.81 -20.16
N PHE A 162 10.95 21.23 -20.97
CA PHE A 162 10.91 22.52 -21.68
C PHE A 162 11.15 22.32 -23.17
N LYS A 163 10.35 22.99 -23.99
CA LYS A 163 10.60 23.13 -25.43
C LYS A 163 11.98 23.74 -25.66
N GLY A 164 12.73 23.16 -26.61
CA GLY A 164 14.06 23.65 -26.98
C GLY A 164 15.21 23.19 -26.08
N ASP A 165 14.94 22.47 -24.98
CA ASP A 165 15.98 21.90 -24.12
C ASP A 165 15.87 20.35 -24.12
N GLU A 166 16.79 19.69 -24.81
CA GLU A 166 16.85 18.22 -24.95
C GLU A 166 17.73 17.57 -23.87
N ASP A 167 18.06 18.31 -22.80
CA ASP A 167 18.94 17.83 -21.73
C ASP A 167 18.50 18.31 -20.34
N LEU A 168 17.22 18.69 -20.16
CA LEU A 168 16.75 19.22 -18.88
C LEU A 168 15.42 18.64 -18.47
N ILE A 169 15.40 17.98 -17.30
CA ILE A 169 14.19 17.74 -16.51
C ILE A 169 14.36 18.43 -15.17
N VAL A 170 13.32 19.15 -14.73
CA VAL A 170 13.23 19.64 -13.36
C VAL A 170 12.27 18.75 -12.59
N GLY A 171 12.77 18.08 -11.53
CA GLY A 171 11.97 17.32 -10.59
C GLY A 171 11.71 18.12 -9.32
N ALA A 172 10.54 17.99 -8.68
CA ALA A 172 10.28 18.63 -7.38
C ALA A 172 9.44 17.74 -6.51
N ARG A 173 9.65 17.80 -5.19
CA ARG A 173 8.94 16.99 -4.21
C ARG A 173 8.48 17.79 -3.01
N ASN A 174 7.22 17.57 -2.62
CA ASN A 174 6.66 17.95 -1.32
C ASN A 174 5.55 16.93 -0.95
N GLY A 175 5.86 15.92 -0.14
CA GLY A 175 4.97 14.83 0.24
C GLY A 175 5.15 13.56 -0.60
N PRO A 176 4.48 13.40 -1.77
CA PRO A 176 4.62 12.18 -2.58
C PRO A 176 6.07 11.87 -2.96
N PRO A 177 6.49 10.59 -2.97
CA PRO A 177 7.89 10.23 -3.20
C PRO A 177 8.36 10.59 -4.61
N LEU A 178 9.63 11.02 -4.69
CA LEU A 178 10.36 11.23 -5.93
C LEU A 178 11.84 10.92 -5.71
N ALA A 179 12.45 10.22 -6.65
CA ALA A 179 13.84 9.81 -6.58
C ALA A 179 14.56 10.04 -7.90
N VAL A 180 15.86 10.32 -7.82
CA VAL A 180 16.76 10.41 -8.97
C VAL A 180 17.55 9.11 -9.09
N GLY A 181 17.55 8.49 -10.27
CA GLY A 181 18.40 7.37 -10.63
C GLY A 181 19.64 7.86 -11.37
N HIS A 182 20.81 7.34 -10.98
CA HIS A 182 22.09 7.71 -11.57
C HIS A 182 22.59 6.60 -12.50
N GLY A 183 22.66 6.89 -13.80
CA GLY A 183 23.28 6.06 -14.82
C GLY A 183 24.65 6.57 -15.24
N ASP A 184 25.18 5.98 -16.31
CA ASP A 184 26.42 6.41 -16.95
C ASP A 184 26.10 7.28 -18.19
N GLY A 185 26.22 8.60 -18.05
CA GLY A 185 25.80 9.56 -19.06
C GLY A 185 24.28 9.65 -19.28
N GLU A 186 23.49 9.07 -18.40
CA GLU A 186 22.04 9.10 -18.41
C GLU A 186 21.52 9.32 -16.99
N MET A 187 20.43 10.06 -16.83
CA MET A 187 19.79 10.27 -15.56
C MET A 187 18.31 9.96 -15.62
N PHE A 188 17.79 9.49 -14.51
CA PHE A 188 16.43 9.02 -14.39
C PHE A 188 15.70 9.71 -13.23
N LEU A 189 14.42 9.90 -13.37
CA LEU A 189 13.53 10.40 -12.32
C LEU A 189 12.37 9.42 -12.17
N GLY A 190 12.00 9.07 -10.94
CA GLY A 190 10.89 8.15 -10.72
C GLY A 190 10.22 8.35 -9.38
N SER A 191 8.91 8.15 -9.33
CA SER A 191 8.16 8.19 -8.07
C SER A 191 8.40 6.95 -7.19
N ASP A 192 9.12 5.93 -7.71
CA ASP A 192 9.53 4.74 -6.98
C ASP A 192 10.80 4.16 -7.58
N ALA A 193 11.69 3.64 -6.74
CA ALA A 193 12.91 2.95 -7.18
C ALA A 193 12.64 1.72 -8.05
N ILE A 194 11.49 1.06 -7.89
CA ILE A 194 11.10 -0.11 -8.71
C ILE A 194 10.93 0.25 -10.21
N ALA A 195 10.50 1.46 -10.50
CA ALA A 195 10.43 1.95 -11.89
C ALA A 195 11.81 2.19 -12.48
N LEU A 196 12.78 2.54 -11.66
CA LEU A 196 14.16 2.84 -12.06
C LEU A 196 15.05 1.59 -12.10
N ALA A 197 14.62 0.49 -11.46
CA ALA A 197 15.39 -0.75 -11.35
C ALA A 197 15.90 -1.36 -12.69
N PRO A 198 15.21 -1.21 -13.84
CA PRO A 198 15.75 -1.66 -15.12
C PRO A 198 16.97 -0.86 -15.60
N PHE A 199 17.13 0.35 -15.14
CA PHE A 199 18.14 1.29 -15.63
C PHE A 199 19.32 1.44 -14.68
N THR A 200 19.01 1.49 -13.37
CA THR A 200 20.02 1.69 -12.32
C THR A 200 19.51 1.26 -10.96
N ASN A 201 20.44 0.82 -10.12
CA ASN A 201 20.19 0.60 -8.68
C ASN A 201 20.78 1.73 -7.80
N SER A 202 21.41 2.72 -8.40
CA SER A 202 22.04 3.85 -7.71
C SER A 202 21.06 5.02 -7.61
N ILE A 203 20.47 5.22 -6.44
CA ILE A 203 19.32 6.09 -6.22
C ILE A 203 19.62 7.17 -5.19
N THR A 204 19.13 8.38 -5.44
CA THR A 204 19.03 9.48 -4.48
C THR A 204 17.56 9.84 -4.29
N TYR A 205 17.05 9.70 -3.07
CA TYR A 205 15.67 10.15 -2.75
C TYR A 205 15.68 11.63 -2.42
N LEU A 206 14.72 12.37 -2.99
CA LEU A 206 14.48 13.76 -2.62
C LEU A 206 13.76 13.81 -1.26
N GLU A 207 14.01 14.86 -0.49
CA GLU A 207 13.28 15.17 0.75
C GLU A 207 12.16 16.19 0.49
N ASP A 208 11.26 16.39 1.46
CA ASP A 208 10.18 17.37 1.31
C ASP A 208 10.73 18.78 1.15
N GLY A 209 10.27 19.49 0.12
CA GLY A 209 10.79 20.81 -0.27
C GLY A 209 11.98 20.77 -1.23
N ASP A 210 12.52 19.59 -1.55
CA ASP A 210 13.61 19.48 -2.52
C ASP A 210 13.10 19.63 -3.96
N TRP A 211 13.96 20.24 -4.78
CA TRP A 211 13.84 20.18 -6.22
C TRP A 211 15.20 19.91 -6.88
N ALA A 212 15.17 19.26 -8.04
CA ALA A 212 16.35 18.74 -8.71
C ALA A 212 16.39 19.21 -10.17
N VAL A 213 17.56 19.63 -10.60
CA VAL A 213 17.91 19.86 -12.00
C VAL A 213 18.62 18.61 -12.50
N VAL A 214 17.99 17.89 -13.39
CA VAL A 214 18.45 16.60 -13.91
C VAL A 214 18.90 16.79 -15.35
N ARG A 215 20.17 16.48 -15.64
CA ARG A 215 20.81 16.51 -16.97
C ARG A 215 21.54 15.20 -17.22
N ARG A 216 21.97 14.93 -18.44
CA ARG A 216 22.73 13.70 -18.79
C ARG A 216 23.99 13.51 -17.96
N ASP A 217 24.68 14.60 -17.68
CA ASP A 217 25.96 14.60 -16.96
C ASP A 217 25.84 14.57 -15.44
N GLY A 218 24.61 14.69 -14.91
CA GLY A 218 24.39 14.62 -13.48
C GLY A 218 23.15 15.33 -12.97
N VAL A 219 23.06 15.41 -11.65
CA VAL A 219 21.95 16.04 -10.94
C VAL A 219 22.48 17.10 -9.95
N THR A 220 21.77 18.20 -9.84
CA THR A 220 21.94 19.17 -8.75
C THR A 220 20.64 19.31 -8.01
N ILE A 221 20.67 19.13 -6.69
CA ILE A 221 19.49 19.19 -5.81
C ILE A 221 19.56 20.49 -5.00
N TYR A 222 18.41 21.12 -4.84
CA TYR A 222 18.21 22.36 -4.10
C TYR A 222 17.06 22.21 -3.11
N ASP A 223 17.10 22.96 -2.03
CA ASP A 223 15.94 23.18 -1.15
C ASP A 223 14.96 24.21 -1.77
N ILE A 224 13.82 24.43 -1.13
CA ILE A 224 12.79 25.37 -1.61
C ILE A 224 13.30 26.82 -1.68
N ASP A 225 14.28 27.17 -0.87
CA ASP A 225 14.88 28.51 -0.88
C ASP A 225 15.90 28.72 -2.03
N GLY A 226 16.29 27.60 -2.68
CA GLY A 226 17.25 27.59 -3.80
C GLY A 226 18.70 27.37 -3.36
N ASN A 227 18.91 26.92 -2.13
CA ASN A 227 20.26 26.54 -1.68
C ASN A 227 20.58 25.15 -2.18
N LYS A 228 21.79 24.94 -2.70
CA LYS A 228 22.23 23.59 -3.09
C LYS A 228 22.36 22.70 -1.85
N VAL A 229 21.74 21.52 -1.91
CA VAL A 229 21.78 20.51 -0.84
C VAL A 229 22.39 19.22 -1.34
N ASP A 230 23.06 18.50 -0.45
CA ASP A 230 23.60 17.18 -0.73
C ASP A 230 22.68 16.10 -0.12
N ARG A 231 22.26 15.12 -0.93
CA ARG A 231 21.41 14.02 -0.52
C ARG A 231 22.15 12.70 -0.72
N LYS A 232 21.98 11.80 0.24
CA LYS A 232 22.70 10.53 0.25
C LYS A 232 22.33 9.68 -0.97
N ARG A 233 23.33 9.32 -1.77
CA ARG A 233 23.22 8.32 -2.82
C ARG A 233 23.31 6.93 -2.19
N GLN A 234 22.41 6.04 -2.54
CA GLN A 234 22.34 4.69 -1.97
C GLN A 234 22.01 3.64 -3.04
N GLN A 235 22.34 2.38 -2.74
CA GLN A 235 22.01 1.25 -3.60
C GLN A 235 20.61 0.76 -3.24
N SER A 236 19.69 0.80 -4.21
CA SER A 236 18.36 0.20 -4.04
C SER A 236 18.43 -1.32 -4.13
N LEU A 237 17.68 -1.99 -3.29
CA LEU A 237 17.50 -3.44 -3.31
C LEU A 237 16.43 -3.90 -4.32
N SER A 238 15.73 -2.97 -4.94
CA SER A 238 14.72 -3.26 -5.96
C SER A 238 15.35 -3.88 -7.20
N THR A 239 14.83 -5.03 -7.65
CA THR A 239 15.29 -5.71 -8.86
C THR A 239 14.15 -5.87 -9.85
N SER A 240 14.45 -5.83 -11.15
CA SER A 240 13.45 -5.99 -12.20
C SER A 240 12.79 -7.38 -12.24
N PHE A 241 13.47 -8.42 -11.75
CA PHE A 241 12.95 -9.79 -11.71
C PHE A 241 11.84 -10.03 -10.69
N MET A 242 11.69 -9.15 -9.68
CA MET A 242 10.70 -9.32 -8.62
C MET A 242 9.26 -9.01 -9.05
N VAL A 243 9.03 -8.53 -10.27
CA VAL A 243 7.71 -8.07 -10.77
C VAL A 243 7.12 -9.04 -11.82
N ASP A 244 7.52 -10.31 -11.84
CA ASP A 244 6.97 -11.31 -12.75
C ASP A 244 5.88 -12.14 -12.06
N LYS A 245 4.79 -12.47 -12.79
CA LYS A 245 3.72 -13.36 -12.32
C LYS A 245 4.17 -14.83 -12.26
N GLY A 246 5.26 -15.17 -12.92
CA GLY A 246 5.68 -16.56 -13.09
C GLY A 246 4.62 -17.37 -13.86
N ASN A 247 4.29 -18.55 -13.36
CA ASN A 247 3.27 -19.44 -13.92
C ASN A 247 1.86 -19.20 -13.37
N ARG A 248 1.63 -18.11 -12.62
CA ARG A 248 0.33 -17.77 -12.04
C ARG A 248 -0.47 -16.83 -12.95
N ARG A 249 -1.78 -16.92 -12.87
CA ARG A 249 -2.69 -16.11 -13.67
C ARG A 249 -2.68 -14.63 -13.25
N HIS A 250 -2.60 -14.38 -11.93
CA HIS A 250 -2.66 -13.06 -11.31
C HIS A 250 -1.52 -12.85 -10.30
N PHE A 251 -1.13 -11.60 -10.06
CA PHE A 251 -0.18 -11.27 -8.98
C PHE A 251 -0.74 -11.67 -7.62
N MET A 252 -2.01 -11.39 -7.33
CA MET A 252 -2.63 -11.77 -6.07
C MET A 252 -2.55 -13.29 -5.83
N GLU A 253 -2.77 -14.12 -6.84
CA GLU A 253 -2.61 -15.58 -6.72
C GLU A 253 -1.17 -15.95 -6.35
N LYS A 254 -0.19 -15.37 -7.04
CA LYS A 254 1.22 -15.57 -6.73
C LYS A 254 1.53 -15.17 -5.29
N GLU A 255 1.10 -13.99 -4.88
CA GLU A 255 1.33 -13.40 -3.56
C GLU A 255 0.67 -14.21 -2.44
N ILE A 256 -0.51 -14.78 -2.67
CA ILE A 256 -1.15 -15.73 -1.74
C ILE A 256 -0.26 -16.97 -1.54
N HIS A 257 0.32 -17.52 -2.62
CA HIS A 257 1.15 -18.72 -2.56
C HIS A 257 2.59 -18.48 -2.08
N GLU A 258 3.07 -17.24 -2.09
CA GLU A 258 4.36 -16.87 -1.51
C GLU A 258 4.33 -16.76 0.03
N GLN A 259 3.15 -16.73 0.65
CA GLN A 259 3.00 -16.49 2.08
C GLN A 259 3.83 -17.43 2.97
N PRO A 260 3.91 -18.75 2.75
CA PRO A 260 4.75 -19.62 3.59
C PRO A 260 6.22 -19.17 3.66
N GLU A 261 6.77 -18.79 2.51
CA GLU A 261 8.17 -18.37 2.40
C GLU A 261 8.39 -17.01 3.08
N VAL A 262 7.56 -16.00 2.76
CA VAL A 262 7.76 -14.66 3.29
C VAL A 262 7.42 -14.55 4.79
N ILE A 263 6.49 -15.36 5.31
CA ILE A 263 6.23 -15.51 6.75
C ILE A 263 7.50 -16.06 7.44
N SER A 264 8.13 -17.08 6.86
CA SER A 264 9.38 -17.66 7.40
C SER A 264 10.49 -16.61 7.44
N HIS A 265 10.72 -15.89 6.33
CA HIS A 265 11.73 -14.84 6.25
C HIS A 265 11.47 -13.71 7.26
N THR A 266 10.20 -13.29 7.37
CA THR A 266 9.80 -12.26 8.31
C THR A 266 10.06 -12.69 9.75
N LEU A 267 9.58 -13.87 10.15
CA LEU A 267 9.76 -14.38 11.52
C LEU A 267 11.22 -14.59 11.86
N ALA A 268 12.03 -15.12 10.92
CA ALA A 268 13.47 -15.34 11.11
C ALA A 268 14.23 -14.04 11.41
N HIS A 269 13.71 -12.87 11.06
CA HIS A 269 14.29 -11.58 11.42
C HIS A 269 14.11 -11.26 12.91
N TYR A 270 12.97 -11.65 13.52
CA TYR A 270 12.58 -11.28 14.87
C TYR A 270 12.82 -12.33 15.93
N VAL A 271 12.86 -13.60 15.56
CA VAL A 271 13.02 -14.73 16.48
C VAL A 271 14.12 -15.66 16.02
N ASP A 272 14.78 -16.28 16.99
CA ASP A 272 15.76 -17.34 16.75
C ASP A 272 15.07 -18.70 16.90
N PHE A 273 14.85 -19.38 15.79
CA PHE A 273 14.19 -20.69 15.77
C PHE A 273 14.98 -21.80 16.47
N VAL A 274 16.30 -21.65 16.60
CA VAL A 274 17.17 -22.67 17.23
C VAL A 274 17.10 -22.56 18.74
N SER A 275 17.31 -21.36 19.26
CA SER A 275 17.26 -21.11 20.71
C SER A 275 15.84 -20.96 21.25
N GLY A 276 14.87 -20.70 20.38
CA GLY A 276 13.46 -20.48 20.73
C GLY A 276 13.22 -19.18 21.47
N VAL A 277 13.98 -18.13 21.19
CA VAL A 277 13.84 -16.82 21.86
C VAL A 277 13.74 -15.67 20.86
N SER A 278 13.22 -14.55 21.32
CA SER A 278 13.20 -13.31 20.56
C SER A 278 14.62 -12.78 20.32
N LYS A 279 14.92 -12.38 19.08
CA LYS A 279 16.21 -11.75 18.76
C LYS A 279 16.31 -10.35 19.36
N PRO A 280 17.52 -9.88 19.72
CA PRO A 280 17.73 -8.49 20.11
C PRO A 280 17.27 -7.53 19.01
N LEU A 281 16.55 -6.50 19.40
CA LEU A 281 16.17 -5.36 18.54
C LEU A 281 16.64 -4.09 19.22
N ASP A 282 17.25 -3.20 18.46
CA ASP A 282 17.60 -1.87 18.94
C ASP A 282 16.36 -0.97 18.86
N LEU A 283 15.62 -0.93 19.96
CA LEU A 283 14.40 -0.13 20.06
C LEU A 283 14.70 1.20 20.76
N PRO A 284 14.13 2.32 20.32
CA PRO A 284 14.34 3.65 20.92
C PRO A 284 13.62 3.81 22.28
N PHE A 285 12.97 2.77 22.77
CA PHE A 285 12.23 2.70 24.03
C PHE A 285 12.31 1.30 24.63
N ASP A 286 11.97 1.20 25.91
CA ASP A 286 11.89 -0.06 26.65
C ASP A 286 10.41 -0.43 26.88
N PHE A 287 9.97 -1.58 26.37
CA PHE A 287 8.62 -2.09 26.60
C PHE A 287 8.25 -2.22 28.09
N ALA A 288 9.23 -2.42 28.98
CA ALA A 288 9.00 -2.49 30.41
C ALA A 288 8.58 -1.13 31.02
N ARG A 289 8.92 -0.03 30.35
CA ARG A 289 8.76 1.33 30.88
C ARG A 289 7.63 2.12 30.24
N ILE A 290 7.22 1.78 29.01
CA ILE A 290 6.09 2.48 28.36
C ILE A 290 4.76 2.11 29.03
N GLY A 291 3.91 3.09 29.21
CA GLY A 291 2.57 2.92 29.81
C GLY A 291 1.55 2.40 28.81
N ARG A 292 1.71 2.77 27.53
CA ARG A 292 0.75 2.49 26.44
C ARG A 292 1.49 2.41 25.12
N LEU A 293 0.94 1.61 24.19
CA LEU A 293 1.33 1.57 22.79
C LEU A 293 0.20 2.16 21.94
N ALA A 294 0.47 3.24 21.21
CA ALA A 294 -0.43 3.76 20.20
C ALA A 294 -0.16 3.07 18.85
N LEU A 295 -1.20 2.66 18.15
CA LEU A 295 -1.13 2.09 16.81
C LEU A 295 -1.99 2.91 15.87
N SER A 296 -1.49 3.17 14.64
CA SER A 296 -2.29 3.83 13.62
C SER A 296 -1.93 3.32 12.23
N ALA A 297 -2.96 3.08 11.42
CA ALA A 297 -2.84 2.55 10.07
C ALA A 297 -4.16 2.75 9.28
N CYS A 298 -4.15 2.38 8.00
CA CYS A 298 -5.33 2.36 7.13
C CYS A 298 -5.61 0.95 6.61
N GLY A 299 -6.90 0.64 6.33
CA GLY A 299 -7.34 -0.57 5.64
C GLY A 299 -6.83 -1.86 6.28
N THR A 300 -6.31 -2.77 5.45
CA THR A 300 -5.75 -4.07 5.88
C THR A 300 -4.68 -3.93 6.97
N ALA A 301 -3.81 -2.91 6.89
CA ALA A 301 -2.80 -2.65 7.91
C ALA A 301 -3.41 -2.24 9.27
N TYR A 302 -4.51 -1.49 9.25
CA TYR A 302 -5.28 -1.20 10.47
C TYR A 302 -5.84 -2.48 11.09
N LEU A 303 -6.36 -3.41 10.28
CA LEU A 303 -6.89 -4.68 10.77
C LEU A 303 -5.79 -5.58 11.34
N ALA A 304 -4.58 -5.56 10.77
CA ALA A 304 -3.42 -6.21 11.37
C ALA A 304 -3.07 -5.63 12.74
N GLY A 305 -3.09 -4.30 12.86
CA GLY A 305 -2.92 -3.59 14.13
C GLY A 305 -4.00 -3.95 15.15
N LEU A 306 -5.26 -4.05 14.71
CA LEU A 306 -6.38 -4.41 15.58
C LEU A 306 -6.28 -5.84 16.12
N ILE A 307 -5.80 -6.80 15.32
CA ILE A 307 -5.45 -8.14 15.80
C ILE A 307 -4.33 -8.07 16.82
N SER A 308 -3.28 -7.29 16.56
CA SER A 308 -2.12 -7.20 17.44
C SER A 308 -2.44 -6.61 18.81
N LYS A 309 -3.46 -5.75 18.91
CA LYS A 309 -3.98 -5.25 20.19
C LYS A 309 -4.27 -6.40 21.16
N TYR A 310 -4.95 -7.46 20.68
CA TYR A 310 -5.24 -8.63 21.51
C TYR A 310 -3.95 -9.31 21.99
N TRP A 311 -2.92 -9.42 21.13
CA TRP A 311 -1.66 -10.04 21.51
C TRP A 311 -0.87 -9.22 22.53
N PHE A 312 -0.72 -7.90 22.32
CA PHE A 312 -0.01 -7.04 23.27
C PHE A 312 -0.71 -6.99 24.63
N GLU A 313 -2.04 -6.87 24.65
CA GLU A 313 -2.82 -6.85 25.88
C GLU A 313 -2.79 -8.22 26.60
N ARG A 314 -2.81 -9.32 25.86
CA ARG A 314 -2.81 -10.67 26.42
C ARG A 314 -1.43 -11.08 26.93
N TYR A 315 -0.41 -10.99 26.08
CA TYR A 315 0.94 -11.49 26.42
C TYR A 315 1.77 -10.47 27.17
N ALA A 316 1.73 -9.21 26.81
CA ALA A 316 2.54 -8.16 27.43
C ALA A 316 1.81 -7.37 28.52
N ARG A 317 0.49 -7.55 28.68
CA ARG A 317 -0.33 -6.73 29.58
C ARG A 317 -0.11 -5.23 29.35
N LEU A 318 0.15 -4.87 28.09
CA LEU A 318 0.41 -3.52 27.62
C LEU A 318 -0.85 -2.96 26.98
N PRO A 319 -1.45 -1.89 27.54
CA PRO A 319 -2.60 -1.24 26.91
C PRO A 319 -2.27 -0.75 25.50
N VAL A 320 -3.17 -1.02 24.55
CA VAL A 320 -3.03 -0.61 23.16
C VAL A 320 -4.18 0.27 22.73
N ASP A 321 -3.85 1.47 22.30
CA ASP A 321 -4.78 2.38 21.63
C ASP A 321 -4.55 2.27 20.11
N ILE A 322 -5.57 1.85 19.36
CA ILE A 322 -5.49 1.76 17.90
C ILE A 322 -6.61 2.56 17.26
N ASP A 323 -6.26 3.30 16.20
CA ASP A 323 -7.22 4.09 15.43
C ASP A 323 -6.90 4.07 13.93
N VAL A 324 -7.92 4.33 13.12
CA VAL A 324 -7.76 4.56 11.68
C VAL A 324 -6.97 5.85 11.48
N ALA A 325 -5.94 5.80 10.64
CA ALA A 325 -5.01 6.91 10.51
C ALA A 325 -5.66 8.20 9.97
N SER A 326 -6.71 8.11 9.17
CA SER A 326 -7.47 9.27 8.70
C SER A 326 -8.15 10.05 9.82
N GLU A 327 -8.46 9.39 10.96
CA GLU A 327 -9.16 10.00 12.09
C GLU A 327 -8.23 10.32 13.27
N PHE A 328 -7.12 9.58 13.39
CA PHE A 328 -6.23 9.58 14.55
C PHE A 328 -5.82 11.00 14.99
N ARG A 329 -5.33 11.83 14.06
CA ARG A 329 -4.85 13.19 14.37
C ARG A 329 -5.97 14.17 14.72
N TYR A 330 -7.17 13.94 14.21
CA TYR A 330 -8.32 14.85 14.44
C TYR A 330 -9.05 14.57 15.75
N ARG A 331 -8.86 13.38 16.32
CA ARG A 331 -9.42 12.99 17.61
C ARG A 331 -8.75 13.69 18.79
N GLU A 332 -7.63 14.38 18.58
CA GLU A 332 -6.84 15.04 19.64
C GLU A 332 -6.53 14.09 20.81
N MET A 333 -6.11 12.86 20.48
CA MET A 333 -5.79 11.82 21.45
C MET A 333 -4.76 12.34 22.48
N PRO A 334 -4.96 12.11 23.79
CA PRO A 334 -3.98 12.48 24.81
C PRO A 334 -2.71 11.64 24.65
N LEU A 335 -1.65 12.24 24.10
CA LEU A 335 -0.36 11.63 23.84
C LEU A 335 0.61 11.93 24.99
N SER A 336 1.55 11.00 25.24
CA SER A 336 2.61 11.15 26.24
C SER A 336 3.97 10.80 25.61
N ALA A 337 4.98 11.61 25.86
CA ALA A 337 6.36 11.32 25.46
C ALA A 337 6.93 10.03 26.09
N ASN A 338 6.30 9.52 27.15
CA ASN A 338 6.66 8.26 27.78
C ASN A 338 6.00 7.02 27.12
N ASP A 339 5.12 7.22 26.15
CA ASP A 339 4.50 6.17 25.35
C ASP A 339 5.27 5.96 24.03
N ALA A 340 4.99 4.86 23.34
CA ALA A 340 5.51 4.58 22.01
C ALA A 340 4.36 4.51 20.99
N ALA A 341 4.65 4.83 19.73
CA ALA A 341 3.68 4.71 18.65
C ALA A 341 4.24 3.84 17.52
N PHE A 342 3.43 2.91 17.00
CA PHE A 342 3.76 2.15 15.81
C PHE A 342 2.80 2.49 14.68
N PHE A 343 3.38 2.70 13.50
CA PHE A 343 2.67 2.97 12.26
C PHE A 343 2.87 1.80 11.30
N ILE A 344 1.77 1.25 10.79
CA ILE A 344 1.79 0.04 9.99
C ILE A 344 1.39 0.39 8.56
N SER A 345 2.23 0.06 7.60
CA SER A 345 1.97 0.29 6.18
C SER A 345 2.77 -0.67 5.31
N GLN A 346 2.17 -1.15 4.22
CA GLN A 346 2.91 -1.94 3.24
C GLN A 346 3.91 -1.04 2.49
N SER A 347 3.46 0.06 1.92
CA SER A 347 4.27 0.98 1.12
C SER A 347 5.13 1.94 1.94
N GLY A 348 4.70 2.27 3.17
CA GLY A 348 5.29 3.32 3.97
C GLY A 348 5.09 4.74 3.41
N GLU A 349 4.13 4.90 2.48
CA GLU A 349 3.82 6.19 1.81
C GLU A 349 2.35 6.60 1.98
N THR A 350 1.59 5.92 2.83
CA THR A 350 0.18 6.24 3.08
C THR A 350 0.07 7.60 3.77
N ALA A 351 -0.52 8.58 3.09
CA ALA A 351 -0.54 9.98 3.51
C ALA A 351 -1.10 10.18 4.93
N ASP A 352 -2.26 9.59 5.24
CA ASP A 352 -2.86 9.72 6.57
C ASP A 352 -2.03 9.06 7.67
N THR A 353 -1.39 7.92 7.36
CA THR A 353 -0.51 7.24 8.31
C THR A 353 0.76 8.06 8.58
N LEU A 354 1.34 8.69 7.55
CA LEU A 354 2.46 9.64 7.69
C LEU A 354 2.05 10.87 8.52
N ALA A 355 0.87 11.42 8.28
CA ALA A 355 0.38 12.56 9.05
C ALA A 355 0.18 12.21 10.54
N SER A 356 -0.32 11.01 10.83
CA SER A 356 -0.47 10.50 12.20
C SER A 356 0.89 10.26 12.88
N LEU A 357 1.88 9.75 12.13
CA LEU A 357 3.26 9.59 12.58
C LEU A 357 3.86 10.94 13.00
N ARG A 358 3.76 11.94 12.12
CA ARG A 358 4.28 13.28 12.37
C ARG A 358 3.60 13.95 13.56
N TYR A 359 2.29 13.73 13.74
CA TYR A 359 1.53 14.19 14.90
C TYR A 359 2.07 13.60 16.22
N CYS A 360 2.30 12.27 16.28
CA CYS A 360 2.91 11.63 17.45
C CYS A 360 4.35 12.08 17.70
N ARG A 361 5.14 12.28 16.64
CA ARG A 361 6.51 12.77 16.73
C ARG A 361 6.58 14.19 17.34
N GLN A 362 5.66 15.08 16.93
CA GLN A 362 5.55 16.43 17.52
C GLN A 362 5.21 16.39 19.01
N ALA A 363 4.47 15.38 19.46
CA ALA A 363 4.18 15.13 20.87
C ALA A 363 5.35 14.49 21.66
N GLY A 364 6.49 14.24 21.00
CA GLY A 364 7.70 13.68 21.61
C GLY A 364 7.68 12.18 21.83
N MET A 365 6.72 11.45 21.24
CA MET A 365 6.67 9.99 21.32
C MET A 365 7.81 9.34 20.54
N LYS A 366 8.19 8.12 20.95
CA LYS A 366 9.10 7.25 20.17
C LYS A 366 8.33 6.51 19.10
N ILE A 367 8.86 6.55 17.87
CA ILE A 367 8.16 6.11 16.67
C ILE A 367 8.78 4.85 16.09
N GLY A 368 7.97 3.80 15.92
CA GLY A 368 8.32 2.61 15.16
C GLY A 368 7.48 2.48 13.89
N ALA A 369 8.10 2.09 12.77
CA ALA A 369 7.41 1.82 11.52
C ALA A 369 7.45 0.33 11.17
N VAL A 370 6.29 -0.31 11.09
CA VAL A 370 6.13 -1.66 10.55
C VAL A 370 5.87 -1.52 9.05
N VAL A 371 6.90 -1.67 8.24
CA VAL A 371 6.83 -1.38 6.79
C VAL A 371 7.51 -2.47 5.96
N ASN A 372 7.05 -2.61 4.72
CA ASN A 372 7.69 -3.52 3.77
C ASN A 372 8.76 -2.81 2.92
N VAL A 373 8.54 -1.54 2.57
CA VAL A 373 9.49 -0.73 1.81
C VAL A 373 10.39 0.04 2.78
N ARG A 374 11.63 -0.44 2.94
CA ARG A 374 12.60 0.12 3.91
C ARG A 374 13.10 1.52 3.55
N GLU A 375 13.05 1.90 2.28
CA GLU A 375 13.44 3.22 1.79
C GLU A 375 12.27 4.23 1.77
N SER A 376 11.10 3.85 2.29
CA SER A 376 9.90 4.69 2.31
C SER A 376 10.05 5.92 3.23
N THR A 377 9.21 6.92 3.01
CA THR A 377 9.17 8.13 3.84
C THR A 377 8.90 7.79 5.31
N MET A 378 7.95 6.87 5.57
CA MET A 378 7.65 6.42 6.94
C MET A 378 8.86 5.76 7.60
N ALA A 379 9.64 4.96 6.86
CA ALA A 379 10.86 4.34 7.38
C ALA A 379 11.92 5.39 7.74
N ARG A 380 12.12 6.39 6.88
CA ARG A 380 13.09 7.46 7.11
C ARG A 380 12.71 8.39 8.26
N GLU A 381 11.42 8.61 8.47
CA GLU A 381 10.92 9.49 9.54
C GLU A 381 10.70 8.76 10.87
N SER A 382 10.96 7.47 10.97
CA SER A 382 10.78 6.70 12.22
C SER A 382 12.09 6.55 12.99
N ASP A 383 11.99 6.42 14.32
CA ASP A 383 13.14 6.14 15.18
C ASP A 383 13.62 4.69 15.04
N VAL A 384 12.71 3.77 14.66
CA VAL A 384 13.04 2.37 14.35
C VAL A 384 12.18 1.83 13.21
N VAL A 385 12.82 1.10 12.30
CA VAL A 385 12.15 0.37 11.22
C VAL A 385 12.02 -1.10 11.59
N LEU A 386 10.80 -1.60 11.50
CA LEU A 386 10.40 -2.98 11.79
C LEU A 386 9.93 -3.63 10.47
N PRO A 387 10.84 -4.20 9.67
CA PRO A 387 10.55 -4.63 8.30
C PRO A 387 9.71 -5.91 8.27
N THR A 388 8.75 -5.99 7.32
CA THR A 388 7.93 -7.19 7.11
C THR A 388 8.57 -8.22 6.18
N LEU A 389 9.56 -7.87 5.40
CA LEU A 389 10.30 -8.75 4.48
C LEU A 389 9.40 -9.55 3.49
N ALA A 390 8.24 -9.01 3.15
CA ALA A 390 7.28 -9.66 2.26
C ALA A 390 7.70 -9.63 0.77
N GLY A 391 8.76 -8.89 0.43
CA GLY A 391 9.10 -8.59 -0.96
C GLY A 391 8.05 -7.68 -1.64
N PRO A 392 8.18 -7.40 -2.93
CA PRO A 392 7.21 -6.59 -3.66
C PRO A 392 5.82 -7.24 -3.65
N GLU A 393 4.79 -6.44 -3.38
CA GLU A 393 3.38 -6.83 -3.47
C GLU A 393 2.68 -5.90 -4.47
N ILE A 394 2.27 -6.46 -5.59
CA ILE A 394 1.79 -5.75 -6.78
C ILE A 394 0.26 -5.73 -6.86
N GLY A 395 -0.39 -6.86 -6.50
CA GLY A 395 -1.84 -6.92 -6.42
C GLY A 395 -2.37 -5.79 -5.53
N VAL A 396 -3.40 -5.05 -6.00
CA VAL A 396 -3.94 -3.90 -5.24
C VAL A 396 -4.46 -4.35 -3.89
N ALA A 397 -5.19 -5.45 -3.83
CA ALA A 397 -5.65 -6.05 -2.58
C ALA A 397 -4.48 -6.72 -1.85
N SER A 398 -4.16 -6.25 -0.66
CA SER A 398 -3.03 -6.76 0.14
C SER A 398 -3.28 -8.19 0.64
N THR A 399 -2.27 -9.05 0.55
CA THR A 399 -2.32 -10.46 0.98
C THR A 399 -1.11 -10.84 1.84
N LYS A 400 0.06 -11.05 1.23
CA LYS A 400 1.28 -11.45 1.94
C LYS A 400 1.81 -10.37 2.87
N ALA A 401 1.62 -9.08 2.54
CA ALA A 401 1.98 -8.00 3.44
C ALA A 401 1.18 -8.05 4.75
N PHE A 402 -0.11 -8.41 4.70
CA PHE A 402 -0.94 -8.58 5.89
C PHE A 402 -0.41 -9.68 6.81
N THR A 403 -0.16 -10.89 6.29
CA THR A 403 0.34 -12.01 7.10
C THR A 403 1.75 -11.76 7.63
N CYS A 404 2.60 -11.04 6.88
CA CYS A 404 3.89 -10.58 7.37
C CYS A 404 3.76 -9.51 8.46
N GLN A 405 2.83 -8.54 8.34
CA GLN A 405 2.54 -7.58 9.40
C GLN A 405 2.08 -8.28 10.68
N LEU A 406 1.17 -9.27 10.58
CA LEU A 406 0.76 -10.09 11.70
C LEU A 406 1.95 -10.83 12.33
N SER A 407 2.84 -11.38 11.53
CA SER A 407 4.04 -12.10 11.99
C SER A 407 4.99 -11.18 12.79
N VAL A 408 5.24 -9.97 12.30
CA VAL A 408 6.03 -8.96 13.01
C VAL A 408 5.39 -8.59 14.35
N LEU A 409 4.10 -8.26 14.31
CA LEU A 409 3.37 -7.80 15.49
C LEU A 409 3.21 -8.89 16.56
N ALA A 410 3.02 -10.15 16.17
CA ALA A 410 3.02 -11.29 17.08
C ALA A 410 4.39 -11.48 17.77
N ALA A 411 5.48 -11.45 17.00
CA ALA A 411 6.84 -11.55 17.55
C ALA A 411 7.16 -10.38 18.51
N LEU A 412 6.74 -9.17 18.19
CA LEU A 412 6.91 -7.99 19.06
C LEU A 412 6.07 -8.10 20.34
N ALA A 413 4.86 -8.65 20.28
CA ALA A 413 4.03 -8.87 21.46
C ALA A 413 4.67 -9.89 22.42
N VAL A 414 5.26 -10.98 21.90
CA VAL A 414 6.04 -11.93 22.70
C VAL A 414 7.24 -11.23 23.36
N ARG A 415 8.02 -10.49 22.58
CA ARG A 415 9.17 -9.72 23.09
C ARG A 415 8.75 -8.71 24.17
N ALA A 416 7.66 -7.97 23.95
CA ALA A 416 7.13 -7.04 24.94
C ALA A 416 6.73 -7.76 26.24
N GLY A 417 6.13 -8.94 26.15
CA GLY A 417 5.76 -9.75 27.31
C GLY A 417 6.98 -10.20 28.10
N VAL A 418 8.05 -10.62 27.43
CA VAL A 418 9.32 -10.96 28.09
C VAL A 418 9.93 -9.73 28.78
N ALA A 419 10.00 -8.59 28.10
CA ALA A 419 10.55 -7.36 28.66
C ALA A 419 9.78 -6.88 29.90
N ARG A 420 8.45 -7.03 29.90
CA ARG A 420 7.57 -6.67 31.01
C ARG A 420 7.51 -7.73 32.13
N GLY A 421 8.15 -8.89 31.94
CA GLY A 421 8.13 -10.00 32.89
C GLY A 421 6.78 -10.72 32.99
N THR A 422 5.87 -10.53 32.04
CA THR A 422 4.56 -11.19 31.98
C THR A 422 4.61 -12.56 31.30
N ILE A 423 5.68 -12.83 30.57
CA ILE A 423 6.00 -14.10 29.93
C ILE A 423 7.29 -14.66 30.52
N SER A 424 7.27 -15.91 31.02
CA SER A 424 8.47 -16.63 31.43
C SER A 424 9.33 -17.05 30.24
N ARG A 425 10.60 -17.36 30.48
CA ARG A 425 11.49 -17.89 29.41
C ARG A 425 11.00 -19.18 28.77
N ASP A 426 10.37 -20.07 29.52
CA ASP A 426 9.83 -21.30 28.98
C ASP A 426 8.58 -21.03 28.13
N HIS A 427 7.74 -20.10 28.53
CA HIS A 427 6.59 -19.66 27.74
C HIS A 427 7.04 -18.91 26.47
N GLU A 428 8.10 -18.08 26.52
CA GLU A 428 8.71 -17.48 25.33
C GLU A 428 9.14 -18.56 24.33
N LYS A 429 9.88 -19.58 24.80
CA LYS A 429 10.32 -20.69 23.95
C LYS A 429 9.16 -21.44 23.31
N GLN A 430 8.06 -21.63 24.05
CA GLN A 430 6.85 -22.23 23.51
C GLN A 430 6.26 -21.37 22.39
N LEU A 431 6.02 -20.08 22.65
CA LEU A 431 5.41 -19.17 21.68
C LEU A 431 6.28 -19.00 20.43
N VAL A 432 7.61 -18.94 20.57
CA VAL A 432 8.52 -18.87 19.42
C VAL A 432 8.49 -20.16 18.58
N ARG A 433 8.39 -21.34 19.21
CA ARG A 433 8.18 -22.60 18.49
C ARG A 433 6.83 -22.60 17.75
N GLU A 434 5.77 -22.13 18.39
CA GLU A 434 4.45 -22.01 17.76
C GLU A 434 4.49 -21.06 16.56
N LEU A 435 5.16 -19.91 16.67
CA LEU A 435 5.38 -18.99 15.54
C LEU A 435 6.17 -19.66 14.40
N SER A 436 7.18 -20.47 14.71
CA SER A 436 8.00 -21.16 13.71
C SER A 436 7.23 -22.19 12.87
N GLU A 437 6.08 -22.65 13.36
CA GLU A 437 5.21 -23.60 12.64
C GLU A 437 4.29 -22.90 11.61
N ALA A 438 4.15 -21.57 11.65
CA ALA A 438 3.23 -20.84 10.76
C ALA A 438 3.48 -21.13 9.26
N PRO A 439 4.72 -21.17 8.72
CA PRO A 439 4.95 -21.48 7.30
C PRO A 439 4.46 -22.88 6.91
N ARG A 440 4.65 -23.88 7.80
CA ARG A 440 4.20 -25.25 7.58
C ARG A 440 2.67 -25.34 7.50
N PHE A 441 1.97 -24.69 8.42
CA PHE A 441 0.51 -24.66 8.42
C PHE A 441 -0.03 -23.87 7.23
N ALA A 442 0.59 -22.74 6.86
CA ALA A 442 0.23 -21.98 5.68
C ALA A 442 0.32 -22.85 4.41
N THR A 443 1.39 -23.64 4.26
CA THR A 443 1.55 -24.60 3.14
C THR A 443 0.43 -25.66 3.12
N GLN A 444 -0.06 -26.10 4.28
CA GLN A 444 -1.17 -27.05 4.34
C GLN A 444 -2.50 -26.42 3.89
N VAL A 445 -2.77 -25.17 4.29
CA VAL A 445 -3.99 -24.45 3.89
C VAL A 445 -4.02 -24.19 2.38
N LEU A 446 -2.89 -23.86 1.77
CA LEU A 446 -2.81 -23.63 0.33
C LEU A 446 -3.14 -24.89 -0.51
N LYS A 447 -3.14 -26.09 0.08
CA LYS A 447 -3.58 -27.31 -0.60
C LYS A 447 -5.11 -27.43 -0.71
N LEU A 448 -5.85 -26.52 -0.12
CA LEU A 448 -7.31 -26.48 -0.18
C LEU A 448 -7.85 -25.69 -1.40
N ASP A 449 -6.98 -25.32 -2.36
CA ASP A 449 -7.33 -24.54 -3.55
C ASP A 449 -8.61 -25.05 -4.24
N GLU A 450 -8.67 -26.35 -4.59
CA GLU A 450 -9.81 -26.94 -5.30
C GLU A 450 -11.12 -26.86 -4.48
N GLN A 451 -11.04 -27.07 -3.16
CA GLN A 451 -12.21 -26.98 -2.29
C GLN A 451 -12.70 -25.53 -2.22
N ILE A 452 -11.78 -24.58 -2.00
CA ILE A 452 -12.12 -23.16 -1.86
C ILE A 452 -12.62 -22.60 -3.19
N GLU A 453 -12.01 -23.00 -4.31
CA GLU A 453 -12.47 -22.63 -5.64
C GLU A 453 -13.93 -23.07 -5.88
N ARG A 454 -14.28 -24.31 -5.52
CA ARG A 454 -15.66 -24.82 -5.63
C ARG A 454 -16.64 -24.00 -4.78
N ILE A 455 -16.28 -23.67 -3.55
CA ILE A 455 -17.11 -22.86 -2.65
C ILE A 455 -17.28 -21.44 -3.23
N SER A 456 -16.21 -20.86 -3.75
CA SER A 456 -16.20 -19.52 -4.32
C SER A 456 -17.07 -19.40 -5.57
N ARG A 457 -17.19 -20.47 -6.36
CA ARG A 457 -18.12 -20.54 -7.50
C ARG A 457 -19.58 -20.37 -7.06
N GLU A 458 -19.96 -20.97 -5.94
CA GLU A 458 -21.29 -20.77 -5.38
C GLU A 458 -21.44 -19.37 -4.78
N LEU A 459 -20.42 -18.90 -4.05
CA LEU A 459 -20.40 -17.58 -3.42
C LEU A 459 -20.53 -16.45 -4.45
N SER A 460 -19.98 -16.61 -5.66
CA SER A 460 -20.02 -15.61 -6.74
C SER A 460 -21.43 -15.30 -7.27
N ARG A 461 -22.44 -16.08 -6.87
CA ARG A 461 -23.85 -15.87 -7.25
C ARG A 461 -24.60 -14.90 -6.34
N TYR A 462 -24.01 -14.56 -5.19
CA TYR A 462 -24.62 -13.69 -4.19
C TYR A 462 -24.15 -12.26 -4.38
N LYS A 463 -24.96 -11.32 -3.90
CA LYS A 463 -24.64 -9.87 -3.95
C LYS A 463 -24.17 -9.33 -2.61
N ASP A 464 -24.57 -10.00 -1.54
CA ASP A 464 -24.31 -9.60 -0.16
C ASP A 464 -23.74 -10.80 0.60
N VAL A 465 -22.76 -10.56 1.48
CA VAL A 465 -22.10 -11.58 2.31
C VAL A 465 -21.76 -10.98 3.67
N LEU A 466 -22.08 -11.69 4.74
CA LEU A 466 -21.61 -11.30 6.07
C LEU A 466 -20.46 -12.20 6.52
N TYR A 467 -19.54 -11.59 7.27
CA TYR A 467 -18.45 -12.29 7.95
C TYR A 467 -18.61 -12.15 9.46
N LEU A 468 -18.47 -13.23 10.20
CA LEU A 468 -18.55 -13.23 11.66
C LEU A 468 -17.28 -13.81 12.28
N GLY A 469 -16.82 -13.17 13.35
CA GLY A 469 -15.72 -13.65 14.18
C GLY A 469 -15.82 -13.13 15.61
N ARG A 470 -15.00 -13.70 16.50
CA ARG A 470 -14.85 -13.25 17.88
C ARG A 470 -13.37 -13.19 18.25
N ASP A 471 -13.01 -12.37 19.24
CA ASP A 471 -11.60 -12.15 19.65
C ASP A 471 -10.77 -11.71 18.42
N THR A 472 -9.60 -12.29 18.20
CA THR A 472 -8.76 -12.00 17.02
C THR A 472 -9.43 -12.35 15.68
N ASN A 473 -10.47 -13.21 15.69
CA ASN A 473 -11.23 -13.55 14.49
C ASN A 473 -12.23 -12.47 14.08
N PHE A 474 -12.58 -11.52 14.95
CA PHE A 474 -13.43 -10.39 14.56
C PHE A 474 -12.73 -9.45 13.56
N PRO A 475 -11.54 -8.87 13.84
CA PRO A 475 -10.85 -8.09 12.83
C PRO A 475 -10.45 -8.94 11.60
N LEU A 476 -10.27 -10.25 11.74
CA LEU A 476 -10.05 -11.14 10.61
C LEU A 476 -11.31 -11.29 9.73
N ALA A 477 -12.50 -11.33 10.34
CA ALA A 477 -13.77 -11.29 9.62
C ALA A 477 -13.95 -9.97 8.85
N MET A 478 -13.53 -8.84 9.43
CA MET A 478 -13.49 -7.55 8.74
C MET A 478 -12.53 -7.57 7.55
N GLU A 479 -11.36 -8.21 7.68
CA GLU A 479 -10.39 -8.36 6.59
C GLU A 479 -10.95 -9.24 5.45
N GLY A 480 -11.62 -10.35 5.77
CA GLY A 480 -12.28 -11.19 4.78
C GLY A 480 -13.35 -10.44 3.99
N ALA A 481 -14.18 -9.66 4.68
CA ALA A 481 -15.17 -8.80 4.07
C ALA A 481 -14.52 -7.70 3.20
N LEU A 482 -13.43 -7.10 3.66
CA LEU A 482 -12.67 -6.12 2.90
C LEU A 482 -12.11 -6.72 1.61
N LYS A 483 -11.43 -7.86 1.68
CA LYS A 483 -10.87 -8.55 0.50
C LYS A 483 -11.97 -8.91 -0.51
N LEU A 484 -13.08 -9.45 -0.04
CA LEU A 484 -14.18 -9.85 -0.93
C LEU A 484 -14.75 -8.63 -1.68
N LYS A 485 -15.07 -7.54 -0.97
CA LYS A 485 -15.62 -6.33 -1.61
C LYS A 485 -14.66 -5.63 -2.57
N GLU A 486 -13.37 -5.60 -2.25
CA GLU A 486 -12.35 -4.92 -3.06
C GLU A 486 -12.25 -5.49 -4.48
N ILE A 487 -12.27 -6.82 -4.62
CA ILE A 487 -11.95 -7.48 -5.89
C ILE A 487 -13.16 -8.13 -6.58
N SER A 488 -14.22 -8.49 -5.84
CA SER A 488 -15.43 -9.08 -6.41
C SER A 488 -16.58 -8.07 -6.56
N TYR A 489 -16.52 -6.94 -5.83
CA TYR A 489 -17.59 -5.93 -5.72
C TYR A 489 -18.87 -6.43 -5.04
N ILE A 490 -18.85 -7.61 -4.43
CA ILE A 490 -19.91 -8.09 -3.55
C ILE A 490 -19.92 -7.19 -2.31
N HIS A 491 -21.09 -6.74 -1.89
CA HIS A 491 -21.23 -6.01 -0.63
C HIS A 491 -20.99 -6.97 0.53
N ALA A 492 -19.88 -6.79 1.22
CA ALA A 492 -19.47 -7.67 2.31
C ALA A 492 -19.14 -6.85 3.57
N GLU A 493 -19.61 -7.33 4.73
CA GLU A 493 -19.37 -6.68 6.03
C GLU A 493 -18.93 -7.71 7.08
N GLY A 494 -17.98 -7.29 7.94
CA GLY A 494 -17.46 -8.09 9.04
C GLY A 494 -17.97 -7.61 10.39
N TYR A 495 -18.50 -8.50 11.22
CA TYR A 495 -19.05 -8.18 12.54
C TYR A 495 -18.44 -9.02 13.65
N ALA A 496 -18.34 -8.45 14.83
CA ALA A 496 -18.17 -9.22 16.06
C ALA A 496 -19.43 -10.10 16.23
N GLY A 497 -19.26 -11.40 16.39
CA GLY A 497 -20.40 -12.34 16.43
C GLY A 497 -21.47 -11.97 17.48
N GLY A 498 -21.07 -11.37 18.60
CA GLY A 498 -22.01 -10.89 19.63
C GLY A 498 -22.87 -9.71 19.20
N GLU A 499 -22.37 -8.86 18.28
CA GLU A 499 -23.09 -7.70 17.77
C GLU A 499 -24.16 -8.06 16.73
N LEU A 500 -24.18 -9.32 16.25
CA LEU A 500 -25.16 -9.77 15.25
C LEU A 500 -26.59 -9.41 15.65
N LYS A 501 -26.97 -9.63 16.91
CA LYS A 501 -28.31 -9.37 17.44
C LYS A 501 -28.65 -7.88 17.68
N HIS A 502 -27.67 -6.98 17.53
CA HIS A 502 -27.85 -5.54 17.71
C HIS A 502 -28.06 -4.79 16.38
N GLY A 503 -28.60 -5.47 15.38
CA GLY A 503 -28.93 -4.88 14.07
C GLY A 503 -28.70 -5.83 12.90
N PRO A 504 -27.47 -6.31 12.66
CA PRO A 504 -27.14 -7.09 11.46
C PRO A 504 -27.97 -8.36 11.25
N ILE A 505 -28.52 -8.94 12.31
CA ILE A 505 -29.38 -10.12 12.23
C ILE A 505 -30.64 -9.89 11.39
N ALA A 506 -31.06 -8.63 11.21
CA ALA A 506 -32.19 -8.26 10.36
C ALA A 506 -31.92 -8.54 8.87
N LEU A 507 -30.65 -8.68 8.46
CA LEU A 507 -30.24 -8.97 7.09
C LEU A 507 -30.21 -10.47 6.78
N ILE A 508 -30.40 -11.34 7.79
CA ILE A 508 -30.28 -12.79 7.63
C ILE A 508 -31.57 -13.37 7.05
N ASP A 509 -31.46 -13.96 5.88
CA ASP A 509 -32.47 -14.76 5.20
C ASP A 509 -31.81 -15.93 4.44
N GLU A 510 -32.61 -16.68 3.66
CA GLU A 510 -32.13 -17.81 2.86
C GLU A 510 -31.21 -17.42 1.68
N ASN A 511 -31.06 -16.14 1.40
CA ASN A 511 -30.19 -15.63 0.34
C ASN A 511 -28.91 -15.00 0.89
N MET A 512 -28.75 -14.95 2.22
CA MET A 512 -27.59 -14.35 2.88
C MET A 512 -26.55 -15.42 3.25
N PRO A 513 -25.41 -15.51 2.53
CA PRO A 513 -24.26 -16.27 2.99
C PRO A 513 -23.59 -15.58 4.18
N VAL A 514 -23.26 -16.39 5.19
CA VAL A 514 -22.55 -15.91 6.38
C VAL A 514 -21.29 -16.75 6.55
N ILE A 515 -20.13 -16.15 6.34
CA ILE A 515 -18.84 -16.78 6.54
C ILE A 515 -18.45 -16.61 8.00
N VAL A 516 -18.26 -17.72 8.71
CA VAL A 516 -17.94 -17.71 10.13
C VAL A 516 -16.54 -18.26 10.36
N ILE A 517 -15.68 -17.44 10.98
CA ILE A 517 -14.32 -17.82 11.34
C ILE A 517 -14.34 -18.27 12.80
N ALA A 518 -14.20 -19.57 13.02
CA ALA A 518 -14.39 -20.20 14.32
C ALA A 518 -13.41 -21.36 14.55
N PRO A 519 -12.12 -21.09 14.84
CA PRO A 519 -11.23 -22.12 15.35
C PRO A 519 -11.80 -22.71 16.64
N HIS A 520 -11.51 -23.99 16.91
CA HIS A 520 -11.89 -24.61 18.16
C HIS A 520 -11.02 -24.08 19.33
N ASP A 521 -11.34 -22.88 19.78
CA ASP A 521 -10.67 -22.16 20.86
C ASP A 521 -11.57 -22.01 22.09
N ARG A 522 -11.10 -21.28 23.10
CA ARG A 522 -11.80 -21.00 24.38
C ARG A 522 -13.17 -20.31 24.23
N ILE A 523 -13.46 -19.71 23.08
CA ILE A 523 -14.70 -18.99 22.81
C ILE A 523 -15.55 -19.63 21.71
N PHE A 524 -15.15 -20.80 21.23
CA PHE A 524 -15.80 -21.53 20.15
C PHE A 524 -17.32 -21.70 20.39
N GLU A 525 -17.74 -22.14 21.59
CA GLU A 525 -19.15 -22.31 21.93
C GLU A 525 -19.97 -21.00 21.81
N LYS A 526 -19.33 -19.85 22.09
CA LYS A 526 -19.99 -18.55 21.93
C LYS A 526 -20.20 -18.21 20.45
N THR A 527 -19.25 -18.60 19.61
CA THR A 527 -19.37 -18.44 18.15
C THR A 527 -20.42 -19.38 17.59
N VAL A 528 -20.47 -20.63 18.06
CA VAL A 528 -21.52 -21.61 17.70
C VAL A 528 -22.91 -21.07 18.05
N SER A 529 -23.08 -20.45 19.21
CA SER A 529 -24.36 -19.82 19.58
C SER A 529 -24.80 -18.74 18.56
N ASN A 530 -23.88 -17.94 18.04
CA ASN A 530 -24.20 -16.97 16.98
C ASN A 530 -24.53 -17.67 15.64
N MET A 531 -23.86 -18.77 15.33
CA MET A 531 -24.19 -19.58 14.16
C MET A 531 -25.61 -20.15 14.24
N GLN A 532 -26.04 -20.59 15.45
CA GLN A 532 -27.42 -21.05 15.69
C GLN A 532 -28.44 -19.93 15.43
N GLU A 533 -28.14 -18.71 15.83
CA GLU A 533 -28.99 -17.54 15.56
C GLU A 533 -29.16 -17.27 14.05
N VAL A 534 -28.06 -17.43 13.28
CA VAL A 534 -28.06 -17.34 11.81
C VAL A 534 -28.86 -18.48 11.18
N ALA A 535 -28.60 -19.73 11.58
CA ALA A 535 -29.24 -20.91 11.04
C ALA A 535 -30.75 -20.90 11.29
N ALA A 536 -31.20 -20.45 12.48
CA ALA A 536 -32.62 -20.34 12.84
C ALA A 536 -33.42 -19.38 11.91
N ARG A 537 -32.71 -18.50 11.16
CA ARG A 537 -33.31 -17.56 10.20
C ARG A 537 -33.06 -17.93 8.74
N GLY A 538 -32.56 -19.14 8.51
CA GLY A 538 -32.32 -19.64 7.15
C GLY A 538 -31.00 -19.18 6.52
N GLY A 539 -30.15 -18.43 7.24
CA GLY A 539 -28.87 -17.97 6.72
C GLY A 539 -27.94 -19.13 6.31
N LYS A 540 -27.21 -18.94 5.23
CA LYS A 540 -26.33 -19.96 4.63
C LYS A 540 -24.93 -19.86 5.20
N ILE A 541 -24.58 -20.74 6.12
CA ILE A 541 -23.30 -20.69 6.84
C ILE A 541 -22.19 -21.37 6.04
N ILE A 542 -21.11 -20.65 5.78
CA ILE A 542 -19.81 -21.19 5.38
C ILE A 542 -18.91 -21.12 6.61
N LEU A 543 -18.57 -22.28 7.16
CA LEU A 543 -17.78 -22.38 8.38
C LEU A 543 -16.30 -22.60 8.06
N ILE A 544 -15.42 -21.74 8.58
CA ILE A 544 -13.96 -21.93 8.56
C ILE A 544 -13.52 -22.32 9.96
N THR A 545 -13.08 -23.56 10.14
CA THR A 545 -12.76 -24.12 11.45
C THR A 545 -11.74 -25.26 11.32
N ASP A 546 -11.34 -25.86 12.42
CA ASP A 546 -10.56 -27.11 12.46
C ASP A 546 -11.46 -28.36 12.59
N ALA A 547 -10.84 -29.55 12.58
CA ALA A 547 -11.58 -30.82 12.64
C ALA A 547 -12.43 -30.95 13.91
N LYS A 548 -11.95 -30.46 15.06
CA LYS A 548 -12.72 -30.49 16.32
C LYS A 548 -13.91 -29.56 16.26
N GLY A 549 -13.70 -28.35 15.76
CA GLY A 549 -14.78 -27.37 15.58
C GLY A 549 -15.85 -27.89 14.62
N ALA A 550 -15.46 -28.49 13.49
CA ALA A 550 -16.39 -29.10 12.56
C ALA A 550 -17.24 -30.20 13.19
N ALA A 551 -16.64 -31.06 14.02
CA ALA A 551 -17.33 -32.13 14.72
C ALA A 551 -18.28 -31.62 15.82
N GLN A 552 -17.96 -30.50 16.46
CA GLN A 552 -18.70 -29.96 17.61
C GLN A 552 -19.70 -28.86 17.26
N ALA A 553 -19.64 -28.29 16.08
CA ALA A 553 -20.51 -27.18 15.68
C ALA A 553 -22.02 -27.54 15.75
N GLY A 554 -22.39 -28.81 15.47
CA GLY A 554 -23.74 -29.31 15.61
C GLY A 554 -24.80 -28.57 14.77
N ILE A 555 -24.38 -27.86 13.72
CA ILE A 555 -25.20 -27.01 12.86
C ILE A 555 -25.01 -27.46 11.41
N LYS A 556 -26.10 -27.47 10.65
CA LYS A 556 -26.01 -27.69 9.21
C LYS A 556 -25.43 -26.46 8.56
N THR A 557 -24.28 -26.61 7.95
CA THR A 557 -23.60 -25.57 7.16
C THR A 557 -23.89 -25.76 5.67
N MET A 558 -23.79 -24.71 4.91
CA MET A 558 -23.73 -24.76 3.44
C MET A 558 -22.44 -25.45 3.00
N GLU A 559 -21.32 -25.02 3.57
CA GLU A 559 -19.98 -25.57 3.36
C GLU A 559 -19.13 -25.44 4.63
N THR A 560 -18.14 -26.33 4.77
CA THR A 560 -17.16 -26.24 5.87
C THR A 560 -15.75 -26.39 5.33
N ILE A 561 -14.89 -25.39 5.60
CA ILE A 561 -13.47 -25.41 5.30
C ILE A 561 -12.74 -25.86 6.56
N ILE A 562 -12.16 -27.06 6.52
CA ILE A 562 -11.45 -27.65 7.66
C ILE A 562 -9.96 -27.35 7.54
N LEU A 563 -9.46 -26.54 8.46
CA LEU A 563 -8.05 -26.19 8.58
C LEU A 563 -7.34 -27.12 9.56
N PRO A 564 -5.99 -27.18 9.55
CA PRO A 564 -5.25 -27.85 10.59
C PRO A 564 -5.48 -27.18 11.95
N GLU A 565 -5.43 -27.96 13.04
CA GLU A 565 -5.39 -27.42 14.40
C GLU A 565 -4.10 -26.62 14.58
N VAL A 566 -4.21 -25.35 14.93
CA VAL A 566 -3.08 -24.43 15.06
C VAL A 566 -3.02 -23.78 16.43
N PRO A 567 -1.81 -23.47 16.94
CA PRO A 567 -1.64 -22.67 18.14
C PRO A 567 -2.34 -21.31 18.03
N GLU A 568 -2.89 -20.83 19.16
CA GLU A 568 -3.71 -19.61 19.20
C GLU A 568 -2.95 -18.38 18.67
N ILE A 569 -1.65 -18.25 18.93
CA ILE A 569 -0.85 -17.10 18.51
C ILE A 569 -0.74 -16.98 17.00
N ILE A 570 -0.71 -18.09 16.26
CA ILE A 570 -0.61 -18.09 14.79
C ILE A 570 -1.96 -18.24 14.10
N ALA A 571 -3.03 -18.51 14.83
CA ALA A 571 -4.36 -18.70 14.23
C ALA A 571 -4.77 -17.54 13.29
N PRO A 572 -4.61 -16.25 13.63
CA PRO A 572 -4.95 -15.17 12.71
C PRO A 572 -4.12 -15.16 11.41
N ILE A 573 -2.86 -15.61 11.47
CA ILE A 573 -1.98 -15.71 10.29
C ILE A 573 -2.50 -16.80 9.35
N ILE A 574 -2.89 -17.95 9.91
CA ILE A 574 -3.28 -19.12 9.13
C ILE A 574 -4.71 -19.00 8.59
N TYR A 575 -5.64 -18.48 9.41
CA TYR A 575 -7.03 -18.25 9.00
C TYR A 575 -7.19 -17.08 8.02
N ALA A 576 -6.15 -16.24 7.84
CA ALA A 576 -6.10 -15.22 6.79
C ALA A 576 -6.06 -15.82 5.38
N LEU A 577 -5.41 -16.99 5.19
CA LEU A 577 -5.23 -17.57 3.86
C LEU A 577 -6.57 -17.96 3.20
N PRO A 578 -7.46 -18.75 3.85
CA PRO A 578 -8.71 -19.17 3.23
C PRO A 578 -9.63 -17.99 2.90
N ILE A 579 -9.64 -16.92 3.69
CA ILE A 579 -10.46 -15.73 3.37
C ILE A 579 -9.91 -14.97 2.14
N GLN A 580 -8.59 -14.91 1.98
CA GLN A 580 -7.96 -14.34 0.79
C GLN A 580 -8.24 -15.21 -0.45
N MET A 581 -8.15 -16.54 -0.33
CA MET A 581 -8.44 -17.48 -1.41
C MET A 581 -9.91 -17.43 -1.82
N LEU A 582 -10.85 -17.35 -0.86
CA LEU A 582 -12.29 -17.18 -1.14
C LEU A 582 -12.54 -15.90 -1.94
N ALA A 583 -11.95 -14.78 -1.54
CA ALA A 583 -12.08 -13.52 -2.25
C ALA A 583 -11.50 -13.62 -3.68
N TYR A 584 -10.29 -14.18 -3.80
CA TYR A 584 -9.60 -14.36 -5.08
C TYR A 584 -10.42 -15.18 -6.08
N PHE A 585 -10.81 -16.41 -5.70
CA PHE A 585 -11.55 -17.29 -6.61
C PHE A 585 -12.95 -16.75 -6.92
N THR A 586 -13.62 -16.11 -5.95
CA THR A 586 -14.91 -15.46 -6.19
C THR A 586 -14.79 -14.37 -7.26
N ALA A 587 -13.77 -13.53 -7.18
CA ALA A 587 -13.51 -12.50 -8.18
C ALA A 587 -13.18 -13.10 -9.56
N VAL A 588 -12.40 -14.19 -9.60
CA VAL A 588 -12.11 -14.93 -10.84
C VAL A 588 -13.41 -15.44 -11.51
N PHE A 589 -14.33 -16.02 -10.75
CA PHE A 589 -15.63 -16.49 -11.30
C PHE A 589 -16.53 -15.35 -11.76
N MET A 590 -16.46 -14.21 -11.11
CA MET A 590 -17.20 -13.00 -11.53
C MET A 590 -16.58 -12.31 -12.73
N GLY A 591 -15.34 -12.69 -13.14
CA GLY A 591 -14.65 -12.10 -14.28
C GLY A 591 -14.16 -10.68 -14.02
N THR A 592 -13.99 -10.28 -12.76
CA THR A 592 -13.45 -8.98 -12.38
C THR A 592 -11.93 -8.95 -12.50
N ASP A 593 -11.33 -7.77 -12.61
CA ASP A 593 -9.88 -7.63 -12.60
C ASP A 593 -9.37 -7.75 -11.16
N VAL A 594 -8.69 -8.87 -10.86
CA VAL A 594 -8.23 -9.19 -9.50
C VAL A 594 -7.04 -8.34 -9.10
N ASP A 595 -6.10 -8.09 -10.01
CA ASP A 595 -4.87 -7.35 -9.72
C ASP A 595 -5.08 -5.83 -9.72
N GLN A 596 -6.03 -5.36 -10.55
CA GLN A 596 -6.36 -3.95 -10.74
C GLN A 596 -7.88 -3.74 -10.69
N PRO A 597 -8.50 -3.91 -9.51
CA PRO A 597 -9.94 -3.74 -9.35
C PRO A 597 -10.36 -2.28 -9.56
N ARG A 598 -11.56 -2.08 -10.11
CA ARG A 598 -12.08 -0.74 -10.38
C ARG A 598 -12.09 0.13 -9.12
N ASN A 599 -11.81 1.42 -9.29
CA ASN A 599 -11.87 2.44 -8.22
C ASN A 599 -10.91 2.17 -7.04
N LEU A 600 -9.89 1.33 -7.22
CA LEU A 600 -8.85 1.09 -6.22
C LEU A 600 -7.46 1.18 -6.85
N ALA A 601 -6.50 1.71 -6.11
CA ALA A 601 -5.07 1.70 -6.42
C ALA A 601 -4.26 1.46 -5.15
N LYS A 602 -3.05 0.93 -5.30
CA LYS A 602 -2.15 0.60 -4.18
C LYS A 602 -1.28 1.78 -3.77
#